data_1b6a68eb44fa7f6a2cd8bbffa5b8ea0f
#
_entry.id   1b6a68eb44fa7f6a2cd8bbffa5b8ea0f
#
_cell.length_a   1.000
_cell.length_b   1.000
_cell.length_c   1.000
_cell.angle_alpha   90.00
_cell.angle_beta   90.00
_cell.angle_gamma   90.00
#
_symmetry.space_group_name_H-M   'P 1'
#
loop_
_entity.id
_entity.type
_entity.pdbx_description
1 polymer ?
#
loop_
_entity_poly.entity_id
_entity_poly.type
_entity_poly.pdbx_seq_one_letter_code
_entity_poly.pdbx_strand_id
1 'polypeptide(L)'
;MATNLNVTELDFDQIKNNLKNYLKTQSTFSDHDFEGSGLSVLLDVLAYNTHYNAMTAHFALNEAFLDSAQIRGNVVTRAKLLGYTPRSTLSTKAVIDIVVDVTAEVGTLPSTLTLPR
;
A
#
# COMPACT_ATOMS: atom_id res chain seq x y z
N MET A 1 25.69 7.81 1.42
CA MET A 1 24.95 8.70 0.51
C MET A 1 23.88 7.87 -0.14
N ALA A 2 22.62 8.11 0.19
CA ALA A 2 21.51 7.44 -0.48
C ALA A 2 21.46 7.97 -1.92
N THR A 3 21.73 7.13 -2.88
CA THR A 3 21.50 7.41 -4.29
C THR A 3 19.99 7.51 -4.49
N ASN A 4 19.48 8.73 -4.61
CA ASN A 4 18.13 8.95 -5.06
C ASN A 4 17.98 8.28 -6.43
N LEU A 5 17.24 7.18 -6.50
CA LEU A 5 16.78 6.64 -7.76
C LEU A 5 15.92 7.72 -8.42
N ASN A 6 16.43 8.26 -9.51
CA ASN A 6 15.71 9.28 -10.27
C ASN A 6 14.59 8.57 -11.05
N VAL A 7 13.36 8.68 -10.53
CA VAL A 7 12.16 7.98 -11.01
C VAL A 7 11.54 8.65 -12.24
N THR A 8 12.28 9.51 -12.93
CA THR A 8 11.81 10.18 -14.15
C THR A 8 11.49 9.23 -15.30
N GLU A 9 11.96 7.98 -15.25
CA GLU A 9 11.66 6.95 -16.26
C GLU A 9 10.28 6.30 -16.10
N LEU A 10 9.51 6.70 -15.08
CA LEU A 10 8.13 6.23 -14.85
C LEU A 10 7.08 7.11 -15.54
N ASP A 11 7.49 8.23 -16.11
CA ASP A 11 6.58 9.13 -16.82
C ASP A 11 6.16 8.50 -18.15
N PHE A 12 4.84 8.42 -18.36
CA PHE A 12 4.23 7.88 -19.57
C PHE A 12 4.73 8.57 -20.86
N ASP A 13 4.78 9.90 -20.84
CA ASP A 13 5.19 10.69 -21.99
C ASP A 13 6.67 10.49 -22.33
N GLN A 14 7.51 10.36 -21.32
CA GLN A 14 8.93 10.05 -21.50
C GLN A 14 9.14 8.63 -22.07
N ILE A 15 8.41 7.64 -21.55
CA ILE A 15 8.46 6.26 -22.07
C ILE A 15 8.04 6.26 -23.54
N LYS A 16 6.93 6.93 -23.87
CA LYS A 16 6.45 7.04 -25.25
C LYS A 16 7.48 7.69 -26.18
N ASN A 17 8.07 8.81 -25.74
CA ASN A 17 9.10 9.51 -26.50
C ASN A 17 10.37 8.67 -26.70
N ASN A 18 10.79 7.94 -25.67
CA ASN A 18 11.93 7.04 -25.77
C ASN A 18 11.67 5.92 -26.78
N LEU A 19 10.46 5.34 -26.76
CA LEU A 19 10.05 4.33 -27.75
C LEU A 19 10.03 4.89 -29.16
N LYS A 20 9.47 6.10 -29.38
CA LYS A 20 9.49 6.77 -30.67
C LYS A 20 10.92 7.04 -31.15
N ASN A 21 11.77 7.57 -30.28
CA ASN A 21 13.16 7.84 -30.60
C ASN A 21 13.92 6.57 -30.97
N TYR A 22 13.71 5.49 -30.21
CA TYR A 22 14.30 4.20 -30.51
C TYR A 22 13.87 3.69 -31.90
N LEU A 23 12.57 3.74 -32.21
CA LEU A 23 12.06 3.30 -33.52
C LEU A 23 12.61 4.15 -34.67
N LYS A 24 12.75 5.46 -34.52
CA LYS A 24 13.36 6.36 -35.51
C LYS A 24 14.83 6.03 -35.81
N THR A 25 15.55 5.40 -34.88
CA THR A 25 16.93 4.93 -35.15
C THR A 25 16.97 3.70 -36.02
N GLN A 26 15.85 2.99 -36.17
CA GLN A 26 15.77 1.80 -37.04
C GLN A 26 15.53 2.24 -38.48
N SER A 27 16.28 1.64 -39.43
CA SER A 27 16.21 1.98 -40.85
C SER A 27 14.81 1.85 -41.45
N THR A 28 14.00 0.90 -40.94
CA THR A 28 12.63 0.64 -41.42
C THR A 28 11.64 1.73 -41.05
N PHE A 29 11.89 2.49 -39.96
CA PHE A 29 10.97 3.49 -39.39
C PHE A 29 11.55 4.90 -39.39
N SER A 30 12.70 5.12 -40.05
CA SER A 30 13.42 6.41 -40.01
C SER A 30 12.60 7.59 -40.54
N ASP A 31 11.71 7.32 -41.51
CA ASP A 31 10.85 8.36 -42.16
C ASP A 31 9.36 8.17 -41.87
N HIS A 32 9.02 7.42 -40.84
CA HIS A 32 7.64 7.13 -40.48
C HIS A 32 7.02 8.25 -39.60
N ASP A 33 5.84 8.74 -40.03
CA ASP A 33 5.05 9.66 -39.21
C ASP A 33 4.28 8.87 -38.10
N PHE A 34 4.81 8.95 -36.89
CA PHE A 34 4.20 8.28 -35.73
C PHE A 34 2.94 8.94 -35.23
N GLU A 35 2.73 10.23 -35.51
CA GLU A 35 1.59 10.98 -34.96
C GLU A 35 0.28 10.69 -35.72
N GLY A 36 0.39 10.48 -37.05
CA GLY A 36 -0.77 10.24 -37.91
C GLY A 36 -1.12 8.78 -38.14
N SER A 37 -0.36 7.83 -37.59
CA SER A 37 -0.50 6.42 -37.91
C SER A 37 -1.14 5.61 -36.76
N GLY A 38 -1.75 4.45 -37.11
CA GLY A 38 -2.24 3.49 -36.13
C GLY A 38 -1.13 2.92 -35.22
N LEU A 39 0.14 3.06 -35.62
CA LEU A 39 1.30 2.70 -34.81
C LEU A 39 1.41 3.58 -33.54
N SER A 40 0.93 4.83 -33.61
CA SER A 40 0.87 5.70 -32.41
C SER A 40 0.05 5.09 -31.29
N VAL A 41 -1.12 4.53 -31.64
CA VAL A 41 -2.00 3.85 -30.64
C VAL A 41 -1.31 2.63 -30.03
N LEU A 42 -0.59 1.87 -30.85
CA LEU A 42 0.17 0.72 -30.37
C LEU A 42 1.29 1.14 -29.40
N LEU A 43 1.98 2.25 -29.72
CA LEU A 43 3.00 2.82 -28.85
C LEU A 43 2.40 3.32 -27.52
N ASP A 44 1.19 3.88 -27.55
CA ASP A 44 0.49 4.30 -26.34
C ASP A 44 0.15 3.11 -25.45
N VAL A 45 -0.34 2.02 -26.02
CA VAL A 45 -0.62 0.78 -25.28
C VAL A 45 0.67 0.20 -24.69
N LEU A 46 1.76 0.21 -25.45
CA LEU A 46 3.05 -0.31 -24.98
C LEU A 46 3.64 0.57 -23.88
N ALA A 47 3.58 1.88 -24.03
CA ALA A 47 4.02 2.84 -23.01
C ALA A 47 3.20 2.68 -21.73
N TYR A 48 1.88 2.53 -21.85
CA TYR A 48 0.99 2.30 -20.73
C TYR A 48 1.32 1.01 -19.97
N ASN A 49 1.53 -0.09 -20.71
CA ASN A 49 1.93 -1.36 -20.10
C ASN A 49 3.28 -1.24 -19.37
N THR A 50 4.24 -0.57 -19.98
CA THR A 50 5.57 -0.35 -19.38
C THR A 50 5.47 0.50 -18.12
N HIS A 51 4.67 1.57 -18.16
CA HIS A 51 4.41 2.42 -16.98
C HIS A 51 3.80 1.62 -15.82
N TYR A 52 2.78 0.80 -16.08
CA TYR A 52 2.16 -0.05 -15.07
C TYR A 52 3.13 -1.07 -14.47
N ASN A 53 3.93 -1.71 -15.32
CA ASN A 53 4.93 -2.69 -14.86
C ASN A 53 5.99 -2.02 -13.99
N ALA A 54 6.46 -0.85 -14.38
CA ALA A 54 7.43 -0.08 -13.61
C ALA A 54 6.84 0.38 -12.26
N MET A 55 5.60 0.89 -12.25
CA MET A 55 4.91 1.28 -11.02
C MET A 55 4.72 0.08 -10.06
N THR A 56 4.32 -1.07 -10.60
CA THR A 56 4.15 -2.28 -9.79
C THR A 56 5.49 -2.76 -9.20
N ALA A 57 6.56 -2.70 -9.99
CA ALA A 57 7.90 -3.05 -9.53
C ALA A 57 8.39 -2.11 -8.42
N HIS A 58 8.17 -0.80 -8.56
CA HIS A 58 8.47 0.19 -7.53
C HIS A 58 7.69 -0.04 -6.25
N PHE A 59 6.40 -0.31 -6.37
CA PHE A 59 5.56 -0.62 -5.22
C PHE A 59 6.07 -1.88 -4.51
N ALA A 60 6.36 -2.94 -5.25
CA ALA A 60 6.91 -4.18 -4.69
C ALA A 60 8.25 -3.95 -3.98
N LEU A 61 9.13 -3.12 -4.55
CA LEU A 61 10.40 -2.76 -3.93
C LEU A 61 10.20 -1.96 -2.64
N ASN A 62 9.31 -0.96 -2.63
CA ASN A 62 9.02 -0.18 -1.44
C ASN A 62 8.45 -1.06 -0.32
N GLU A 63 7.58 -1.99 -0.66
CA GLU A 63 7.02 -2.95 0.30
C GLU A 63 8.03 -4.02 0.76
N ALA A 64 9.16 -4.17 0.06
CA ALA A 64 10.22 -5.11 0.45
C ALA A 64 11.04 -4.63 1.66
N PHE A 65 11.12 -3.33 1.90
CA PHE A 65 11.91 -2.76 2.99
C PHE A 65 10.99 -2.31 4.14
N LEU A 66 11.44 -2.57 5.37
CA LEU A 66 10.65 -2.26 6.58
C LEU A 66 10.39 -0.76 6.75
N ASP A 67 11.36 0.07 6.35
CA ASP A 67 11.33 1.53 6.48
C ASP A 67 10.39 2.21 5.46
N SER A 68 10.21 1.63 4.29
CA SER A 68 9.35 2.18 3.24
C SER A 68 8.01 1.47 3.08
N ALA A 69 7.82 0.30 3.72
CA ALA A 69 6.59 -0.46 3.63
C ALA A 69 5.41 0.27 4.29
N GLN A 70 4.31 0.38 3.57
CA GLN A 70 3.08 1.05 4.01
C GLN A 70 1.97 0.07 4.38
N ILE A 71 1.98 -1.12 3.78
CA ILE A 71 0.98 -2.14 4.06
C ILE A 71 1.31 -2.83 5.38
N ARG A 72 0.43 -2.67 6.39
CA ARG A 72 0.61 -3.23 7.73
C ARG A 72 0.98 -4.72 7.72
N GLY A 73 0.39 -5.53 6.83
CA GLY A 73 0.69 -6.95 6.69
C GLY A 73 2.16 -7.20 6.33
N ASN A 74 2.69 -6.42 5.38
CA ASN A 74 4.07 -6.53 4.94
C ASN A 74 5.04 -6.06 6.03
N VAL A 75 4.72 -4.93 6.70
CA VAL A 75 5.50 -4.43 7.85
C VAL A 75 5.61 -5.49 8.95
N VAL A 76 4.47 -6.10 9.33
CA VAL A 76 4.43 -7.16 10.36
C VAL A 76 5.26 -8.38 9.93
N THR A 77 5.16 -8.78 8.66
CA THR A 77 5.90 -9.92 8.15
C THR A 77 7.41 -9.65 8.17
N ARG A 78 7.83 -8.47 7.73
CA ARG A 78 9.24 -8.06 7.75
C ARG A 78 9.79 -7.94 9.17
N ALA A 79 9.00 -7.35 10.09
CA ALA A 79 9.37 -7.26 11.50
C ALA A 79 9.57 -8.64 12.13
N LYS A 80 8.71 -9.60 11.80
CA LYS A 80 8.86 -10.99 12.27
C LYS A 80 10.15 -11.66 11.77
N LEU A 81 10.56 -11.39 10.53
CA LEU A 81 11.83 -11.89 10.00
C LEU A 81 13.04 -11.37 10.78
N LEU A 82 12.93 -10.18 11.36
CA LEU A 82 13.93 -9.57 12.23
C LEU A 82 13.82 -10.01 13.70
N GLY A 83 12.95 -10.98 14.01
CA GLY A 83 12.73 -11.48 15.37
C GLY A 83 11.79 -10.64 16.23
N TYR A 84 11.19 -9.57 15.70
CA TYR A 84 10.23 -8.77 16.41
C TYR A 84 8.82 -9.33 16.28
N THR A 85 8.15 -9.58 17.40
CA THR A 85 6.75 -10.01 17.42
C THR A 85 5.86 -8.80 17.72
N PRO A 86 5.18 -8.21 16.72
CA PRO A 86 4.32 -7.08 16.95
C PRO A 86 3.12 -7.47 17.82
N ARG A 87 2.87 -6.68 18.85
CA ARG A 87 1.71 -6.85 19.74
C ARG A 87 0.61 -5.88 19.30
N SER A 88 -0.61 -6.37 19.24
CA SER A 88 -1.78 -5.50 19.10
C SER A 88 -2.09 -4.88 20.45
N THR A 89 -2.59 -3.63 20.43
CA THR A 89 -3.18 -3.03 21.61
C THR A 89 -4.43 -3.82 22.00
N LEU A 90 -4.38 -4.48 23.13
CA LEU A 90 -5.53 -5.12 23.71
C LEU A 90 -6.18 -4.13 24.70
N SER A 91 -7.50 -4.09 24.72
CA SER A 91 -8.21 -3.37 25.76
C SER A 91 -7.87 -3.98 27.11
N THR A 92 -7.69 -3.15 28.11
CA THR A 92 -7.55 -3.57 29.50
C THR A 92 -8.79 -4.34 29.93
N LYS A 93 -8.61 -5.51 30.53
CA LYS A 93 -9.69 -6.27 31.14
C LYS A 93 -9.48 -6.23 32.66
N ALA A 94 -10.50 -5.84 33.37
CA ALA A 94 -10.54 -5.92 34.81
C ALA A 94 -11.72 -6.81 35.22
N VAL A 95 -11.49 -7.68 36.17
CA VAL A 95 -12.56 -8.43 36.86
C VAL A 95 -12.81 -7.68 38.17
N ILE A 96 -14.03 -7.22 38.36
CA ILE A 96 -14.46 -6.51 39.57
C ILE A 96 -15.54 -7.33 40.23
N ASP A 97 -15.40 -7.54 41.54
CA ASP A 97 -16.44 -8.10 42.37
C ASP A 97 -17.24 -6.94 42.98
N ILE A 98 -18.53 -6.90 42.70
CA ILE A 98 -19.43 -5.88 43.22
C ILE A 98 -20.19 -6.51 44.37
N VAL A 99 -19.90 -6.06 45.59
CA VAL A 99 -20.65 -6.46 46.78
C VAL A 99 -21.64 -5.35 47.11
N VAL A 100 -22.92 -5.69 47.04
CA VAL A 100 -23.98 -4.77 47.42
C VAL A 100 -24.46 -5.17 48.79
N ASP A 101 -24.22 -4.30 49.78
CA ASP A 101 -24.72 -4.48 51.13
C ASP A 101 -26.15 -3.90 51.24
N VAL A 102 -27.11 -4.79 51.38
CA VAL A 102 -28.54 -4.44 51.45
C VAL A 102 -29.10 -4.45 52.86
N THR A 103 -28.25 -4.53 53.87
CA THR A 103 -28.69 -4.65 55.28
C THR A 103 -29.49 -3.43 55.78
N ALA A 104 -29.35 -2.28 55.10
CA ALA A 104 -30.10 -1.06 55.44
C ALA A 104 -31.44 -0.89 54.71
N GLU A 105 -31.76 -1.75 53.72
CA GLU A 105 -32.95 -1.64 52.90
C GLU A 105 -34.08 -2.52 53.46
N VAL A 106 -35.16 -1.86 53.95
CA VAL A 106 -36.37 -2.54 54.42
C VAL A 106 -37.41 -2.49 53.30
N GLY A 107 -37.20 -3.24 52.23
CA GLY A 107 -38.11 -3.30 51.08
C GLY A 107 -37.89 -4.47 50.16
N THR A 108 -38.80 -4.70 49.21
CA THR A 108 -38.64 -5.71 48.18
C THR A 108 -37.53 -5.30 47.17
N LEU A 109 -36.44 -6.00 47.20
CA LEU A 109 -35.34 -5.79 46.25
C LEU A 109 -35.76 -6.18 44.81
N PRO A 110 -35.40 -5.41 43.81
CA PRO A 110 -35.63 -5.82 42.42
C PRO A 110 -34.83 -7.07 42.08
N SER A 111 -35.45 -7.98 41.37
CA SER A 111 -34.82 -9.26 40.96
C SER A 111 -33.63 -9.11 40.03
N THR A 112 -33.42 -7.92 39.45
CA THR A 112 -32.33 -7.62 38.54
C THR A 112 -31.80 -6.22 38.78
N LEU A 113 -30.45 -6.12 38.87
CA LEU A 113 -29.73 -4.85 38.95
C LEU A 113 -29.13 -4.57 37.58
N THR A 114 -29.57 -3.49 36.92
CA THR A 114 -28.99 -3.04 35.65
C THR A 114 -27.99 -1.93 35.92
N LEU A 115 -26.74 -2.20 35.54
CA LEU A 115 -25.71 -1.15 35.57
C LEU A 115 -25.79 -0.34 34.26
N PRO A 116 -25.87 0.98 34.33
CA PRO A 116 -25.80 1.83 33.15
C PRO A 116 -24.42 1.67 32.44
N ARG A 117 -24.44 1.64 31.12
CA ARG A 117 -23.22 1.60 30.29
C ARG A 117 -22.51 2.94 30.30
#